data_c32a6e458a8fc79ec8b109b3d930dfd5
#
_entry.id   c32a6e458a8fc79ec8b109b3d930dfd5
#
_cell.length_a   1.000
_cell.length_b   1.000
_cell.length_c   1.000
_cell.angle_alpha   90.00
_cell.angle_beta   90.00
_cell.angle_gamma   90.00
#
_symmetry.space_group_name_H-M   'P 1'
#
loop_
_entity.id
_entity.type
_entity.pdbx_description
1 polymer ?
#
loop_
_entity_poly.entity_id
_entity_poly.type
_entity_poly.pdbx_seq_one_letter_code
_entity_poly.pdbx_strand_id
1 'polypeptide(L)'
;MIDLDEIIEHFSKSISTLRGEISIRYFEGTSGVQLASDVFLKEANGKIWKTFENPVVIENLSGTRQFAKYVEARVDKKIHAKVIIPAYEHSPWIKDVIEHKDKYLLEIFLVSPKEYPLEASIAISSPWVLIIVAKKQKPFALLIKNEPLSVTVESIHDMVWNRFAN
;
A
#
# COMPACT_ATOMS: atom_id res chain seq x y z
N MET A 1 -21.63 0.41 -35.09
CA MET A 1 -20.28 0.95 -34.78
C MET A 1 -20.52 1.92 -33.62
N ILE A 2 -20.01 1.61 -32.44
CA ILE A 2 -20.17 2.50 -31.27
C ILE A 2 -19.23 3.69 -31.51
N ASP A 3 -19.76 4.90 -31.39
CA ASP A 3 -19.02 6.12 -31.63
C ASP A 3 -18.04 6.34 -30.49
N LEU A 4 -16.77 6.62 -30.77
CA LEU A 4 -15.72 6.86 -29.79
C LEU A 4 -16.06 8.05 -28.86
N ASP A 5 -16.74 9.05 -29.43
CA ASP A 5 -17.16 10.24 -28.67
C ASP A 5 -18.26 9.91 -27.65
N GLU A 6 -19.21 8.99 -28.00
CA GLU A 6 -20.19 8.48 -27.02
C GLU A 6 -19.54 7.70 -25.88
N ILE A 7 -18.48 6.90 -26.19
CA ILE A 7 -17.72 6.17 -25.16
C ILE A 7 -17.01 7.15 -24.24
N ILE A 8 -16.33 8.16 -24.79
CA ILE A 8 -15.61 9.18 -24.04
C ILE A 8 -16.58 9.99 -23.17
N GLU A 9 -17.73 10.37 -23.72
CA GLU A 9 -18.76 11.12 -22.99
C GLU A 9 -19.36 10.27 -21.84
N HIS A 10 -19.61 8.98 -22.08
CA HIS A 10 -20.13 8.06 -21.07
C HIS A 10 -19.10 7.80 -19.97
N PHE A 11 -17.82 7.63 -20.31
CA PHE A 11 -16.73 7.53 -19.34
C PHE A 11 -16.57 8.83 -18.54
N SER A 12 -16.60 9.97 -19.20
CA SER A 12 -16.49 11.28 -18.53
C SER A 12 -17.67 11.56 -17.61
N LYS A 13 -18.90 11.19 -17.99
CA LYS A 13 -20.09 11.26 -17.12
C LYS A 13 -19.99 10.28 -15.95
N SER A 14 -19.56 9.03 -16.17
CA SER A 14 -19.39 8.04 -15.11
C SER A 14 -18.35 8.51 -14.07
N ILE A 15 -17.24 9.08 -14.52
CA ILE A 15 -16.21 9.66 -13.64
C ILE A 15 -16.73 10.91 -12.91
N SER A 16 -17.54 11.75 -13.56
CA SER A 16 -18.07 12.97 -12.95
C SER A 16 -19.17 12.71 -11.92
N THR A 17 -19.95 11.66 -12.08
CA THR A 17 -21.01 11.27 -11.13
C THR A 17 -20.41 10.70 -9.83
N LEU A 18 -19.16 10.21 -9.87
CA LEU A 18 -18.43 9.68 -8.72
C LEU A 18 -17.63 10.75 -7.94
N ARG A 19 -17.74 12.02 -8.30
CA ARG A 19 -16.91 13.13 -7.78
C ARG A 19 -17.11 13.51 -6.31
N GLY A 20 -17.95 12.85 -5.53
CA GLY A 20 -18.14 13.15 -4.11
C GLY A 20 -17.57 12.11 -3.16
N GLU A 21 -17.67 10.82 -3.48
CA GLU A 21 -17.44 9.73 -2.53
C GLU A 21 -16.28 8.80 -2.90
N ILE A 22 -15.91 8.72 -4.18
CA ILE A 22 -14.87 7.82 -4.68
C ILE A 22 -13.86 8.59 -5.50
N SER A 23 -12.57 8.43 -5.17
CA SER A 23 -11.45 8.91 -6.00
C SER A 23 -10.51 7.74 -6.27
N ILE A 24 -10.23 7.48 -7.54
CA ILE A 24 -9.25 6.48 -7.97
C ILE A 24 -8.21 7.21 -8.80
N ARG A 25 -6.94 7.11 -8.38
CA ARG A 25 -5.80 7.68 -9.10
C ARG A 25 -4.84 6.57 -9.48
N TYR A 26 -4.45 6.53 -10.74
CA TYR A 26 -3.46 5.59 -11.28
C TYR A 26 -2.12 6.30 -11.46
N PHE A 27 -1.04 5.63 -11.09
CA PHE A 27 0.33 6.13 -11.18
C PHE A 27 1.20 5.06 -11.84
N GLU A 28 1.90 5.39 -12.91
CA GLU A 28 2.72 4.45 -13.67
C GLU A 28 4.21 4.68 -13.44
N GLY A 29 4.97 3.58 -13.42
CA GLY A 29 6.43 3.61 -13.29
C GLY A 29 6.91 3.88 -11.86
N THR A 30 8.24 3.79 -11.67
CA THR A 30 8.86 3.97 -10.34
C THR A 30 8.57 5.34 -9.74
N SER A 31 8.68 6.40 -10.54
CA SER A 31 8.37 7.76 -10.07
C SER A 31 6.90 7.93 -9.73
N GLY A 32 6.00 7.27 -10.48
CA GLY A 32 4.57 7.27 -10.19
C GLY A 32 4.26 6.56 -8.86
N VAL A 33 4.87 5.39 -8.62
CA VAL A 33 4.72 4.67 -7.34
C VAL A 33 5.20 5.53 -6.16
N GLN A 34 6.33 6.23 -6.31
CA GLN A 34 6.83 7.13 -5.28
C GLN A 34 5.85 8.28 -5.01
N LEU A 35 5.36 8.92 -6.08
CA LEU A 35 4.37 9.99 -5.94
C LEU A 35 3.08 9.51 -5.26
N ALA A 36 2.60 8.32 -5.60
CA ALA A 36 1.43 7.73 -4.94
C ALA A 36 1.66 7.51 -3.44
N SER A 37 2.86 7.03 -3.06
CA SER A 37 3.25 6.83 -1.66
C SER A 37 3.32 8.16 -0.91
N ASP A 38 3.91 9.20 -1.51
CA ASP A 38 3.99 10.54 -0.91
C ASP A 38 2.60 11.17 -0.73
N VAL A 39 1.71 10.98 -1.71
CA VAL A 39 0.32 11.45 -1.61
C VAL A 39 -0.41 10.69 -0.51
N PHE A 40 -0.27 9.35 -0.43
CA PHE A 40 -0.85 8.56 0.63
C PHE A 40 -0.36 9.02 2.01
N LEU A 41 0.95 9.23 2.19
CA LEU A 41 1.52 9.73 3.44
C LEU A 41 1.00 11.12 3.83
N LYS A 42 0.69 11.96 2.85
CA LYS A 42 0.13 13.29 3.07
C LYS A 42 -1.34 13.27 3.45
N GLU A 43 -2.13 12.44 2.75
CA GLU A 43 -3.59 12.45 2.81
C GLU A 43 -4.15 11.48 3.88
N ALA A 44 -3.43 10.39 4.16
CA ALA A 44 -3.83 9.38 5.12
C ALA A 44 -3.47 9.82 6.54
N ASN A 45 -4.46 10.27 7.30
CA ASN A 45 -4.28 10.86 8.64
C ASN A 45 -4.34 9.84 9.80
N GLY A 46 -4.51 8.55 9.52
CA GLY A 46 -4.54 7.51 10.53
C GLY A 46 -3.21 7.39 11.27
N LYS A 47 -3.26 7.11 12.59
CA LYS A 47 -2.04 6.89 13.40
C LYS A 47 -1.52 5.47 13.30
N ILE A 48 -2.33 4.56 12.79
CA ILE A 48 -1.96 3.16 12.58
C ILE A 48 -2.31 2.83 11.12
N TRP A 49 -1.30 2.47 10.35
CA TRP A 49 -1.49 1.92 9.03
C TRP A 49 -1.47 0.40 9.11
N LYS A 50 -2.32 -0.23 8.33
CA LYS A 50 -2.39 -1.68 8.18
C LYS A 50 -1.89 -2.03 6.79
N THR A 51 -0.93 -2.95 6.70
CA THR A 51 -0.31 -3.25 5.42
C THR A 51 -0.17 -4.74 5.17
N PHE A 52 -0.41 -5.12 3.92
CA PHE A 52 0.04 -6.36 3.33
C PHE A 52 1.19 -6.01 2.39
N GLU A 53 2.37 -6.56 2.61
CA GLU A 53 3.55 -6.17 1.86
C GLU A 53 4.05 -7.26 0.93
N ASN A 54 4.33 -6.88 -0.32
CA ASN A 54 5.05 -7.74 -1.24
C ASN A 54 6.56 -7.54 -1.04
N PRO A 55 7.32 -8.61 -0.71
CA PRO A 55 8.77 -8.52 -0.53
C PRO A 55 9.50 -7.89 -1.71
N VAL A 56 9.06 -8.18 -2.94
CA VAL A 56 9.69 -7.64 -4.16
C VAL A 56 9.50 -6.12 -4.26
N VAL A 57 8.35 -5.59 -3.84
CA VAL A 57 8.12 -4.14 -3.77
C VAL A 57 9.10 -3.51 -2.80
N ILE A 58 9.21 -4.08 -1.60
CA ILE A 58 10.11 -3.58 -0.56
C ILE A 58 11.57 -3.64 -1.02
N GLU A 59 12.04 -4.76 -1.57
CA GLU A 59 13.41 -4.91 -2.06
C GLU A 59 13.75 -3.90 -3.17
N ASN A 60 12.83 -3.66 -4.10
CA ASN A 60 13.02 -2.70 -5.18
C ASN A 60 13.06 -1.24 -4.69
N LEU A 61 12.40 -0.94 -3.59
CA LEU A 61 12.31 0.42 -3.03
C LEU A 61 13.33 0.68 -1.91
N SER A 62 13.69 -0.33 -1.11
CA SER A 62 14.47 -0.20 0.13
C SER A 62 15.87 0.39 -0.05
N GLY A 63 16.48 0.24 -1.23
CA GLY A 63 17.78 0.85 -1.55
C GLY A 63 17.71 2.30 -2.02
N THR A 64 16.52 2.88 -2.13
CA THR A 64 16.36 4.23 -2.67
C THR A 64 16.37 5.29 -1.57
N ARG A 65 17.02 6.44 -1.85
CA ARG A 65 16.98 7.60 -0.94
C ARG A 65 15.55 8.10 -0.68
N GLN A 66 14.66 7.92 -1.65
CA GLN A 66 13.26 8.34 -1.53
C GLN A 66 12.47 7.45 -0.58
N PHE A 67 12.72 6.14 -0.61
CA PHE A 67 12.10 5.22 0.35
C PHE A 67 12.54 5.54 1.79
N ALA A 68 13.84 5.79 2.00
CA ALA A 68 14.34 6.21 3.30
C ALA A 68 13.63 7.48 3.81
N LYS A 69 13.50 8.50 2.97
CA LYS A 69 12.77 9.74 3.30
C LYS A 69 11.29 9.48 3.61
N TYR A 70 10.65 8.59 2.87
CA TYR A 70 9.26 8.20 3.11
C TYR A 70 9.10 7.55 4.49
N VAL A 71 9.99 6.62 4.84
CA VAL A 71 9.99 5.96 6.17
C VAL A 71 10.23 6.99 7.27
N GLU A 72 11.24 7.85 7.13
CA GLU A 72 11.53 8.94 8.08
C GLU A 72 10.32 9.84 8.28
N ALA A 73 9.69 10.31 7.20
CA ALA A 73 8.53 11.20 7.27
C ALA A 73 7.31 10.52 7.92
N ARG A 74 7.14 9.20 7.74
CA ARG A 74 6.10 8.42 8.43
C ARG A 74 6.38 8.35 9.94
N VAL A 75 7.63 8.07 10.31
CA VAL A 75 8.07 7.99 11.71
C VAL A 75 7.93 9.35 12.41
N ASP A 76 8.35 10.43 11.76
CA ASP A 76 8.22 11.81 12.28
C ASP A 76 6.75 12.17 12.57
N LYS A 77 5.82 11.69 11.75
CA LYS A 77 4.38 11.81 11.96
C LYS A 77 3.84 10.89 13.05
N LYS A 78 4.68 10.03 13.64
CA LYS A 78 4.32 9.02 14.65
C LYS A 78 3.23 8.06 14.14
N ILE A 79 3.32 7.68 12.88
CA ILE A 79 2.43 6.71 12.26
C ILE A 79 3.03 5.31 12.44
N HIS A 80 2.36 4.48 13.23
CA HIS A 80 2.69 3.07 13.38
C HIS A 80 2.21 2.26 12.16
N ALA A 81 2.87 1.13 11.89
CA ALA A 81 2.38 0.23 10.85
C ALA A 81 2.33 -1.22 11.36
N LYS A 82 1.20 -1.87 11.11
CA LYS A 82 0.99 -3.30 11.32
C LYS A 82 1.17 -4.00 9.98
N VAL A 83 2.25 -4.74 9.86
CA VAL A 83 2.75 -5.28 8.58
C VAL A 83 2.58 -6.79 8.55
N ILE A 84 1.86 -7.31 7.57
CA ILE A 84 1.82 -8.73 7.22
C ILE A 84 2.64 -8.91 5.96
N ILE A 85 3.69 -9.74 6.02
CA ILE A 85 4.62 -9.92 4.92
C ILE A 85 5.02 -11.38 4.73
N PRO A 86 4.87 -11.95 3.51
CA PRO A 86 5.38 -13.28 3.20
C PRO A 86 6.89 -13.22 3.02
N ALA A 87 7.60 -13.65 4.04
CA ALA A 87 9.07 -13.68 4.02
C ALA A 87 9.60 -14.77 4.95
N TYR A 88 10.84 -15.19 4.68
CA TYR A 88 11.56 -16.07 5.58
C TYR A 88 12.41 -15.26 6.55
N GLU A 89 12.42 -15.64 7.83
CA GLU A 89 13.18 -14.95 8.90
C GLU A 89 14.67 -14.78 8.59
N HIS A 90 15.26 -15.70 7.82
CA HIS A 90 16.69 -15.67 7.46
C HIS A 90 17.02 -14.72 6.30
N SER A 91 16.03 -14.08 5.66
CA SER A 91 16.28 -13.10 4.61
C SER A 91 17.02 -11.89 5.21
N PRO A 92 18.16 -11.46 4.62
CA PRO A 92 19.00 -10.41 5.22
C PRO A 92 18.26 -9.10 5.50
N TRP A 93 17.42 -8.66 4.56
CA TRP A 93 16.64 -7.42 4.69
C TRP A 93 15.55 -7.53 5.76
N ILE A 94 14.95 -8.71 5.97
CA ILE A 94 13.98 -8.96 7.04
C ILE A 94 14.65 -8.85 8.41
N LYS A 95 15.86 -9.40 8.55
CA LYS A 95 16.61 -9.28 9.82
C LYS A 95 16.82 -7.82 10.20
N ASP A 96 17.29 -6.99 9.27
CA ASP A 96 17.48 -5.57 9.51
C ASP A 96 16.19 -4.86 9.94
N VAL A 97 15.08 -5.15 9.25
CA VAL A 97 13.77 -4.55 9.57
C VAL A 97 13.27 -5.01 10.95
N ILE A 98 13.46 -6.29 11.33
CA ILE A 98 13.07 -6.82 12.63
C ILE A 98 13.94 -6.22 13.74
N GLU A 99 15.24 -6.11 13.53
CA GLU A 99 16.17 -5.49 14.50
C GLU A 99 15.83 -4.02 14.78
N HIS A 100 15.33 -3.31 13.81
CA HIS A 100 15.02 -1.89 13.92
C HIS A 100 13.51 -1.57 13.96
N LYS A 101 12.64 -2.57 14.16
CA LYS A 101 11.18 -2.41 14.11
C LYS A 101 10.66 -1.30 15.03
N ASP A 102 11.22 -1.18 16.24
CA ASP A 102 10.79 -0.15 17.20
C ASP A 102 11.17 1.25 16.73
N LYS A 103 12.39 1.40 16.16
CA LYS A 103 12.82 2.65 15.52
C LYS A 103 11.92 3.06 14.36
N TYR A 104 11.45 2.07 13.61
CA TYR A 104 10.56 2.31 12.47
C TYR A 104 9.08 2.28 12.81
N LEU A 105 8.71 2.14 14.09
CA LEU A 105 7.32 2.05 14.56
C LEU A 105 6.54 0.93 13.83
N LEU A 106 7.12 -0.26 13.76
CA LEU A 106 6.56 -1.42 13.05
C LEU A 106 6.18 -2.54 14.03
N GLU A 107 5.01 -3.12 13.80
CA GLU A 107 4.63 -4.45 14.26
C GLU A 107 4.59 -5.36 13.04
N ILE A 108 5.29 -6.51 13.06
CA ILE A 108 5.49 -7.33 11.86
C ILE A 108 5.04 -8.75 12.12
N PHE A 109 4.22 -9.29 11.22
CA PHE A 109 3.92 -10.71 11.12
C PHE A 109 4.48 -11.30 9.83
N LEU A 110 5.33 -12.32 10.01
CA LEU A 110 5.83 -13.11 8.90
C LEU A 110 4.86 -14.26 8.61
N VAL A 111 4.52 -14.41 7.35
CA VAL A 111 3.72 -15.55 6.86
C VAL A 111 4.54 -16.35 5.84
N SER A 112 4.21 -17.62 5.68
CA SER A 112 4.87 -18.48 4.69
C SER A 112 4.63 -17.98 3.27
N PRO A 113 5.66 -17.63 2.49
CA PRO A 113 5.47 -17.17 1.12
C PRO A 113 4.98 -18.27 0.17
N LYS A 114 5.07 -19.55 0.57
CA LYS A 114 4.52 -20.66 -0.20
C LYS A 114 3.02 -20.82 -0.01
N GLU A 115 2.54 -20.54 1.20
CA GLU A 115 1.12 -20.67 1.55
C GLU A 115 0.33 -19.39 1.26
N TYR A 116 0.97 -18.24 1.45
CA TYR A 116 0.35 -16.92 1.34
C TYR A 116 1.18 -15.99 0.45
N PRO A 117 1.25 -16.25 -0.87
CA PRO A 117 1.96 -15.35 -1.79
C PRO A 117 1.19 -14.03 -1.91
N LEU A 118 1.86 -12.92 -1.70
CA LEU A 118 1.33 -11.58 -1.96
C LEU A 118 2.08 -10.99 -3.16
N GLU A 119 1.36 -10.73 -4.24
CA GLU A 119 1.95 -10.16 -5.47
C GLU A 119 1.80 -8.64 -5.56
N ALA A 120 1.07 -8.04 -4.63
CA ALA A 120 0.92 -6.60 -4.48
C ALA A 120 1.13 -6.19 -3.03
N SER A 121 1.62 -4.98 -2.81
CA SER A 121 1.54 -4.32 -1.50
C SER A 121 0.25 -3.53 -1.40
N ILE A 122 -0.40 -3.59 -0.23
CA ILE A 122 -1.62 -2.84 0.07
C ILE A 122 -1.41 -2.13 1.39
N ALA A 123 -1.48 -0.79 1.39
CA ALA A 123 -1.47 0.01 2.59
C ALA A 123 -2.85 0.66 2.80
N ILE A 124 -3.34 0.60 4.03
CA ILE A 124 -4.68 1.02 4.40
C ILE A 124 -4.61 2.01 5.56
N SER A 125 -5.28 3.14 5.39
CA SER A 125 -5.58 4.12 6.44
C SER A 125 -6.88 4.82 6.03
N SER A 126 -7.99 4.36 6.57
CA SER A 126 -9.32 4.82 6.15
C SER A 126 -9.40 6.36 6.07
N PRO A 127 -10.00 6.92 5.02
CA PRO A 127 -10.71 6.28 3.92
C PRO A 127 -9.83 5.89 2.71
N TRP A 128 -8.52 5.78 2.88
CA TRP A 128 -7.54 5.59 1.82
C TRP A 128 -7.02 4.15 1.74
N VAL A 129 -6.85 3.67 0.52
CA VAL A 129 -6.16 2.41 0.19
C VAL A 129 -5.14 2.70 -0.91
N LEU A 130 -3.89 2.34 -0.67
CA LEU A 130 -2.81 2.38 -1.65
C LEU A 130 -2.45 0.95 -2.05
N ILE A 131 -2.50 0.64 -3.34
CA ILE A 131 -2.09 -0.65 -3.90
C ILE A 131 -0.88 -0.42 -4.78
N ILE A 132 0.20 -1.17 -4.56
CA ILE A 132 1.42 -1.12 -5.38
C ILE A 132 1.67 -2.49 -5.98
N VAL A 133 1.83 -2.53 -7.30
CA VAL A 133 2.18 -3.74 -8.04
C VAL A 133 3.56 -3.55 -8.66
N ALA A 134 4.52 -4.37 -8.20
CA ALA A 134 5.89 -4.38 -8.73
C ALA A 134 6.00 -5.44 -9.84
N LYS A 135 5.67 -5.09 -11.07
CA LYS A 135 6.07 -5.89 -12.23
C LYS A 135 7.45 -5.43 -12.71
N LYS A 136 8.34 -6.40 -13.06
CA LYS A 136 9.74 -6.16 -13.44
C LYS A 136 9.97 -5.05 -14.46
N GLN A 137 9.01 -4.71 -15.29
CA GLN A 137 9.17 -3.72 -16.35
C GLN A 137 8.28 -2.47 -16.22
N LYS A 138 7.20 -2.53 -15.47
CA LYS A 138 6.28 -1.40 -15.30
C LYS A 138 5.55 -1.49 -13.95
N PRO A 139 6.18 -1.05 -12.84
CA PRO A 139 5.48 -0.93 -11.59
C PRO A 139 4.37 0.11 -11.73
N PHE A 140 3.29 -0.07 -10.99
CA PHE A 140 2.23 0.92 -10.92
C PHE A 140 1.61 0.97 -9.53
N ALA A 141 0.94 2.06 -9.23
CA ALA A 141 0.15 2.21 -8.02
C ALA A 141 -1.27 2.69 -8.33
N LEU A 142 -2.20 2.23 -7.49
CA LEU A 142 -3.56 2.75 -7.40
C LEU A 142 -3.73 3.39 -6.03
N LEU A 143 -4.16 4.64 -6.00
CA LEU A 143 -4.54 5.33 -4.78
C LEU A 143 -6.06 5.56 -4.80
N ILE A 144 -6.75 4.93 -3.86
CA ILE A 144 -8.21 4.90 -3.80
C ILE A 144 -8.68 5.59 -2.52
N LYS A 145 -9.57 6.56 -2.66
CA LYS A 145 -10.33 7.13 -1.54
C LYS A 145 -11.74 6.58 -1.58
N ASN A 146 -12.05 5.69 -0.67
CA ASN A 146 -13.38 5.11 -0.52
C ASN A 146 -13.51 4.48 0.86
N GLU A 147 -14.38 5.03 1.71
CA GLU A 147 -14.52 4.58 3.08
C GLU A 147 -15.04 3.13 3.19
N PRO A 148 -16.13 2.72 2.53
CA PRO A 148 -16.58 1.32 2.57
C PRO A 148 -15.50 0.31 2.16
N LEU A 149 -14.74 0.61 1.10
CA LEU A 149 -13.65 -0.27 0.65
C LEU A 149 -12.54 -0.34 1.70
N SER A 150 -12.07 0.80 2.21
CA SER A 150 -10.98 0.84 3.18
C SER A 150 -11.35 0.12 4.47
N VAL A 151 -12.55 0.34 5.00
CA VAL A 151 -13.07 -0.37 6.19
C VAL A 151 -13.14 -1.88 5.95
N THR A 152 -13.57 -2.31 4.76
CA THR A 152 -13.60 -3.74 4.42
C THR A 152 -12.20 -4.35 4.39
N VAL A 153 -11.24 -3.70 3.74
CA VAL A 153 -9.86 -4.21 3.66
C VAL A 153 -9.17 -4.14 5.03
N GLU A 154 -9.43 -3.13 5.84
CA GLU A 154 -8.98 -3.09 7.24
C GLU A 154 -9.52 -4.26 8.05
N SER A 155 -10.80 -4.58 7.91
CA SER A 155 -11.42 -5.71 8.61
C SER A 155 -10.79 -7.05 8.20
N ILE A 156 -10.49 -7.22 6.91
CA ILE A 156 -9.76 -8.40 6.42
C ILE A 156 -8.36 -8.47 7.05
N HIS A 157 -7.64 -7.35 7.10
CA HIS A 157 -6.34 -7.29 7.74
C HIS A 157 -6.43 -7.70 9.21
N ASP A 158 -7.41 -7.18 9.96
CA ASP A 158 -7.59 -7.49 11.37
C ASP A 158 -7.96 -8.97 11.60
N MET A 159 -8.77 -9.58 10.75
CA MET A 159 -9.05 -11.01 10.82
C MET A 159 -7.79 -11.86 10.66
N VAL A 160 -6.93 -11.49 9.70
CA VAL A 160 -5.64 -12.17 9.48
C VAL A 160 -4.70 -11.92 10.66
N TRP A 161 -4.58 -10.66 11.06
CA TRP A 161 -3.72 -10.25 12.19
C TRP A 161 -4.03 -11.01 13.46
N ASN A 162 -5.30 -11.03 13.86
CA ASN A 162 -5.75 -11.69 15.08
C ASN A 162 -5.57 -13.21 15.04
N ARG A 163 -5.60 -13.82 13.86
CA ARG A 163 -5.32 -15.26 13.72
C ARG A 163 -3.86 -15.61 14.03
N PHE A 164 -2.93 -14.73 13.73
CA PHE A 164 -1.49 -14.96 13.95
C PHE A 164 -0.99 -14.39 15.28
N ALA A 165 -1.76 -13.52 15.95
CA ALA A 165 -1.42 -12.92 17.24
C ALA A 165 -1.76 -13.83 18.44
N ASN A 166 -2.55 -14.88 18.22
CA ASN A 166 -2.92 -15.91 19.21
C ASN A 166 -2.22 -17.21 18.89
#